data_49d4b030dfabcbcc6405cc154d5e2084
#
_entry.id   49d4b030dfabcbcc6405cc154d5e2084
#
_cell.length_a   1.000
_cell.length_b   1.000
_cell.length_c   1.000
_cell.angle_alpha   90.00
_cell.angle_beta   90.00
_cell.angle_gamma   90.00
#
_symmetry.space_group_name_H-M   'P 1'
#
loop_
_entity.id
_entity.type
_entity.pdbx_description
1 polymer ?
#
loop_
_entity_poly.entity_id
_entity_poly.type
_entity_poly.pdbx_seq_one_letter_code
_entity_poly.pdbx_strand_id
1 'polypeptide(L)'
;MLTKPLVAIVMGSQSDWPTMRLAAETLEALEVEYEARIVSAHRTPERLVEFATSARADGFKVIIAGAGGAAHLPGMIAAMTPLPVFGVPVKSKALNGQDSLLSIVQMPGGIPVGTLAIGEPGAINAALIAAAVLALSDDDLADRLDSYRARQTASVPLFPADTE
;
A
#
# COMPACT_ATOMS: atom_id res chain seq x y z
N MET A 1 1.89 15.81 21.29
CA MET A 1 2.61 15.99 20.02
C MET A 1 1.90 15.15 18.99
N LEU A 2 1.50 15.72 17.86
CA LEU A 2 1.00 14.91 16.76
C LEU A 2 2.18 14.08 16.24
N THR A 3 2.07 12.78 16.31
CA THR A 3 3.07 11.86 15.72
C THR A 3 3.06 12.07 14.21
N LYS A 4 4.25 12.19 13.61
CA LYS A 4 4.35 12.28 12.14
C LYS A 4 3.95 10.95 11.52
N PRO A 5 3.17 10.96 10.42
CA PRO A 5 2.81 9.72 9.74
C PRO A 5 4.06 9.02 9.21
N LEU A 6 4.15 7.71 9.44
CA LEU A 6 5.27 6.87 9.00
C LEU A 6 5.00 6.20 7.65
N VAL A 7 3.73 6.05 7.28
CA VAL A 7 3.30 5.42 6.03
C VAL A 7 2.59 6.45 5.15
N ALA A 8 3.01 6.53 3.89
CA ALA A 8 2.27 7.27 2.89
C ALA A 8 1.43 6.28 2.06
N ILE A 9 0.13 6.57 1.91
CA ILE A 9 -0.75 5.89 0.96
C ILE A 9 -0.97 6.84 -0.21
N VAL A 10 -0.48 6.49 -1.40
CA VAL A 10 -0.64 7.33 -2.59
C VAL A 10 -1.39 6.58 -3.68
N MET A 11 -2.20 7.30 -4.43
CA MET A 11 -3.02 6.75 -5.51
C MET A 11 -3.14 7.72 -6.68
N GLY A 12 -3.35 7.19 -7.87
CA GLY A 12 -3.39 7.98 -9.10
C GLY A 12 -4.67 8.79 -9.30
N SER A 13 -5.75 8.43 -8.62
CA SER A 13 -7.07 9.03 -8.80
C SER A 13 -7.94 8.83 -7.57
N GLN A 14 -8.92 9.71 -7.39
CA GLN A 14 -9.99 9.53 -6.40
C GLN A 14 -10.75 8.21 -6.61
N SER A 15 -10.84 7.71 -7.83
CA SER A 15 -11.49 6.43 -8.14
C SER A 15 -10.76 5.22 -7.57
N ASP A 16 -9.50 5.35 -7.15
CA ASP A 16 -8.72 4.29 -6.52
C ASP A 16 -8.99 4.21 -5.00
N TRP A 17 -9.55 5.28 -4.42
CA TRP A 17 -9.76 5.37 -2.98
C TRP A 17 -10.62 4.25 -2.39
N PRO A 18 -11.73 3.80 -3.01
CA PRO A 18 -12.50 2.68 -2.47
C PRO A 18 -11.66 1.42 -2.21
N THR A 19 -10.65 1.15 -3.05
CA THR A 19 -9.69 0.07 -2.83
C THR A 19 -8.64 0.45 -1.80
N MET A 20 -8.01 1.63 -1.94
CA MET A 20 -6.88 2.05 -1.10
C MET A 20 -7.29 2.40 0.33
N ARG A 21 -8.57 2.75 0.56
CA ARG A 21 -9.12 2.95 1.90
C ARG A 21 -8.95 1.72 2.79
N LEU A 22 -8.98 0.51 2.24
CA LEU A 22 -8.76 -0.71 3.01
C LEU A 22 -7.33 -0.80 3.58
N ALA A 23 -6.34 -0.22 2.90
CA ALA A 23 -5.01 -0.07 3.47
C ALA A 23 -5.03 0.90 4.67
N ALA A 24 -5.74 2.02 4.55
CA ALA A 24 -5.90 2.97 5.63
C ALA A 24 -6.59 2.35 6.86
N GLU A 25 -7.72 1.68 6.67
CA GLU A 25 -8.47 0.99 7.72
C GLU A 25 -7.62 -0.10 8.42
N THR A 26 -6.77 -0.79 7.65
CA THR A 26 -5.85 -1.80 8.20
C THR A 26 -4.76 -1.15 9.06
N LEU A 27 -4.18 -0.03 8.62
CA LEU A 27 -3.20 0.71 9.41
C LEU A 27 -3.83 1.29 10.68
N GLU A 28 -5.05 1.83 10.60
CA GLU A 28 -5.82 2.30 11.76
C GLU A 28 -6.05 1.19 12.79
N ALA A 29 -6.43 -0.01 12.33
CA ALA A 29 -6.63 -1.16 13.20
C ALA A 29 -5.33 -1.63 13.91
N LEU A 30 -4.18 -1.28 13.34
CA LEU A 30 -2.85 -1.54 13.89
C LEU A 30 -2.26 -0.32 14.62
N GLU A 31 -3.01 0.77 14.74
CA GLU A 31 -2.57 2.03 15.35
C GLU A 31 -1.30 2.61 14.70
N VAL A 32 -1.20 2.49 13.37
CA VAL A 32 -0.10 3.04 12.57
C VAL A 32 -0.55 4.32 11.90
N GLU A 33 0.14 5.43 12.20
CA GLU A 33 -0.12 6.72 11.60
C GLU A 33 0.24 6.74 10.11
N TYR A 34 -0.67 7.22 9.29
CA TYR A 34 -0.50 7.32 7.83
C TYR A 34 -0.98 8.67 7.29
N GLU A 35 -0.60 8.97 6.09
CA GLU A 35 -1.14 10.07 5.29
C GLU A 35 -1.55 9.55 3.91
N ALA A 36 -2.77 9.88 3.45
CA ALA A 36 -3.26 9.53 2.13
C ALA A 36 -3.22 10.73 1.18
N ARG A 37 -2.67 10.55 -0.03
CA ARG A 37 -2.57 11.58 -1.07
C ARG A 37 -2.97 11.06 -2.46
N ILE A 38 -3.57 11.94 -3.26
CA ILE A 38 -3.74 11.69 -4.69
C ILE A 38 -2.55 12.29 -5.43
N VAL A 39 -1.80 11.41 -6.10
CA VAL A 39 -0.61 11.74 -6.90
C VAL A 39 -0.72 11.02 -8.23
N SER A 40 -1.16 11.72 -9.27
CA SER A 40 -1.28 11.12 -10.59
C SER A 40 0.03 11.23 -11.37
N ALA A 41 0.62 10.08 -11.71
CA ALA A 41 1.87 10.05 -12.48
C ALA A 41 1.74 10.78 -13.84
N HIS A 42 0.58 10.67 -14.49
CA HIS A 42 0.38 11.24 -15.82
C HIS A 42 -0.25 12.63 -15.81
N ARG A 43 -1.04 12.98 -14.78
CA ARG A 43 -1.79 14.25 -14.72
C ARG A 43 -1.19 15.26 -13.75
N THR A 44 -0.38 14.81 -12.79
CA THR A 44 0.34 15.67 -11.82
C THR A 44 1.80 15.23 -11.70
N PRO A 45 2.59 15.24 -12.81
CA PRO A 45 3.96 14.72 -12.79
C PRO A 45 4.88 15.51 -11.84
N GLU A 46 4.71 16.82 -11.74
CA GLU A 46 5.50 17.64 -10.80
C GLU A 46 5.21 17.29 -9.34
N ARG A 47 3.94 17.07 -9.00
CA ARG A 47 3.53 16.59 -7.65
C ARG A 47 4.15 15.23 -7.33
N LEU A 48 4.24 14.34 -8.33
CA LEU A 48 4.90 13.04 -8.18
C LEU A 48 6.38 13.21 -7.84
N VAL A 49 7.10 14.05 -8.60
CA VAL A 49 8.52 14.30 -8.37
C VAL A 49 8.74 14.91 -6.98
N GLU A 50 7.98 15.93 -6.63
CA GLU A 50 8.06 16.58 -5.33
C GLU A 50 7.84 15.57 -4.19
N PHE A 51 6.72 14.82 -4.24
CA PHE A 51 6.40 13.81 -3.22
C PHE A 51 7.50 12.76 -3.10
N ALA A 52 7.90 12.13 -4.20
CA ALA A 52 8.82 11.00 -4.16
C ALA A 52 10.23 11.39 -3.68
N THR A 53 10.70 12.58 -4.09
CA THR A 53 12.03 13.07 -3.71
C THR A 53 12.08 13.59 -2.27
N SER A 54 10.98 14.12 -1.73
CA SER A 54 10.92 14.64 -0.36
C SER A 54 10.49 13.60 0.69
N ALA A 55 9.84 12.51 0.29
CA ALA A 55 9.17 11.57 1.19
C ALA A 55 10.03 11.11 2.37
N ARG A 56 11.31 10.81 2.15
CA ARG A 56 12.23 10.41 3.22
C ARG A 56 12.52 11.55 4.19
N ALA A 57 12.71 12.75 3.68
CA ALA A 57 12.98 13.95 4.50
C ALA A 57 11.73 14.38 5.29
N ASP A 58 10.54 14.14 4.73
CA ASP A 58 9.25 14.41 5.39
C ASP A 58 8.96 13.43 6.55
N GLY A 59 9.72 12.33 6.62
CA GLY A 59 9.66 11.39 7.74
C GLY A 59 8.99 10.05 7.42
N PHE A 60 8.47 9.87 6.21
CA PHE A 60 7.92 8.58 5.79
C PHE A 60 8.99 7.47 5.82
N LYS A 61 8.56 6.26 6.14
CA LYS A 61 9.39 5.06 6.19
C LYS A 61 9.00 4.05 5.12
N VAL A 62 7.72 4.03 4.76
CA VAL A 62 7.14 3.11 3.77
C VAL A 62 6.12 3.85 2.92
N ILE A 63 6.06 3.51 1.64
CA ILE A 63 5.07 4.04 0.71
C ILE A 63 4.23 2.89 0.16
N ILE A 64 2.91 3.02 0.26
CA ILE A 64 1.93 2.15 -0.39
C ILE A 64 1.37 2.93 -1.57
N ALA A 65 1.55 2.43 -2.79
CA ALA A 65 1.14 3.11 -4.00
C ALA A 65 0.14 2.26 -4.80
N GLY A 66 -1.07 2.78 -4.98
CA GLY A 66 -2.14 2.15 -5.76
C GLY A 66 -2.35 2.84 -7.11
N ALA A 67 -2.50 2.05 -8.16
CA ALA A 67 -2.80 2.56 -9.48
C ALA A 67 -3.51 1.52 -10.35
N GLY A 68 -4.34 1.98 -11.29
CA GLY A 68 -5.07 1.14 -12.22
C GLY A 68 -4.75 1.43 -13.68
N GLY A 69 -5.01 0.47 -14.56
CA GLY A 69 -4.73 0.57 -15.99
C GLY A 69 -3.23 0.59 -16.28
N ALA A 70 -2.75 1.63 -16.96
CA ALA A 70 -1.33 1.93 -17.10
C ALA A 70 -0.78 2.42 -15.73
N ALA A 71 -0.59 1.51 -14.81
CA ALA A 71 -0.33 1.75 -13.40
C ALA A 71 1.16 2.08 -13.14
N HIS A 72 1.63 3.21 -13.67
CA HIS A 72 3.05 3.61 -13.62
C HIS A 72 3.46 4.22 -12.27
N LEU A 73 2.52 4.69 -11.46
CA LEU A 73 2.80 5.43 -10.23
C LEU A 73 3.76 4.71 -9.26
N PRO A 74 3.57 3.43 -8.91
CA PRO A 74 4.45 2.77 -7.96
C PRO A 74 5.90 2.70 -8.44
N GLY A 75 6.12 2.32 -9.70
CA GLY A 75 7.45 2.23 -10.30
C GLY A 75 8.14 3.58 -10.41
N MET A 76 7.40 4.63 -10.77
CA MET A 76 7.93 5.98 -10.85
C MET A 76 8.32 6.53 -9.48
N ILE A 77 7.55 6.26 -8.43
CA ILE A 77 7.93 6.61 -7.05
C ILE A 77 9.20 5.86 -6.66
N ALA A 78 9.24 4.54 -6.87
CA ALA A 78 10.39 3.71 -6.52
C ALA A 78 11.69 4.15 -7.22
N ALA A 79 11.59 4.72 -8.41
CA ALA A 79 12.74 5.27 -9.14
C ALA A 79 13.32 6.56 -8.51
N MET A 80 12.56 7.24 -7.65
CA MET A 80 12.93 8.55 -7.08
C MET A 80 13.11 8.55 -5.56
N THR A 81 12.90 7.42 -4.90
CA THR A 81 13.09 7.30 -3.45
C THR A 81 13.75 5.96 -3.09
N PRO A 82 14.61 5.94 -2.06
CA PRO A 82 15.15 4.68 -1.53
C PRO A 82 14.21 4.00 -0.53
N LEU A 83 13.06 4.60 -0.21
CA LEU A 83 12.11 4.01 0.72
C LEU A 83 11.46 2.74 0.13
N PRO A 84 11.07 1.76 0.97
CA PRO A 84 10.27 0.64 0.52
C PRO A 84 8.96 1.13 -0.14
N VAL A 85 8.68 0.64 -1.35
CA VAL A 85 7.46 0.92 -2.10
C VAL A 85 6.70 -0.38 -2.31
N PHE A 86 5.46 -0.43 -1.84
CA PHE A 86 4.54 -1.54 -2.07
C PHE A 86 3.44 -1.11 -3.04
N GLY A 87 3.36 -1.81 -4.16
CA GLY A 87 2.43 -1.51 -5.25
C GLY A 87 1.14 -2.32 -5.12
N VAL A 88 0.01 -1.64 -5.25
CA VAL A 88 -1.32 -2.23 -5.25
C VAL A 88 -1.93 -2.07 -6.64
N PRO A 89 -2.08 -3.16 -7.41
CA PRO A 89 -2.79 -3.12 -8.68
C PRO A 89 -4.28 -2.90 -8.42
N VAL A 90 -4.80 -1.73 -8.79
CA VAL A 90 -6.24 -1.44 -8.67
C VAL A 90 -6.98 -2.07 -9.84
N LYS A 91 -8.11 -2.70 -9.56
CA LYS A 91 -8.91 -3.37 -10.57
C LYS A 91 -9.39 -2.39 -11.62
N SER A 92 -9.10 -2.67 -12.89
CA SER A 92 -9.57 -1.89 -14.06
C SER A 92 -10.83 -2.51 -14.68
N LYS A 93 -11.58 -1.70 -15.43
CA LYS A 93 -12.76 -2.19 -16.16
C LYS A 93 -12.39 -3.02 -17.40
N ALA A 94 -11.30 -2.66 -18.08
CA ALA A 94 -10.90 -3.29 -19.35
C ALA A 94 -10.37 -4.70 -19.15
N LEU A 95 -9.41 -4.90 -18.23
CA LEU A 95 -8.70 -6.17 -18.05
C LEU A 95 -8.74 -6.67 -16.60
N ASN A 96 -9.73 -6.24 -15.81
CA ASN A 96 -9.94 -6.70 -14.43
C ASN A 96 -8.71 -6.55 -13.51
N GLY A 97 -7.82 -5.61 -13.79
CA GLY A 97 -6.62 -5.34 -13.01
C GLY A 97 -5.37 -6.09 -13.49
N GLN A 98 -5.46 -6.97 -14.49
CA GLN A 98 -4.29 -7.63 -15.07
C GLN A 98 -3.36 -6.60 -15.72
N ASP A 99 -3.88 -5.60 -16.40
CA ASP A 99 -3.13 -4.47 -16.94
C ASP A 99 -2.44 -3.68 -15.83
N SER A 100 -3.12 -3.43 -14.73
CA SER A 100 -2.54 -2.79 -13.55
C SER A 100 -1.38 -3.61 -12.97
N LEU A 101 -1.61 -4.91 -12.76
CA LEU A 101 -0.59 -5.84 -12.25
C LEU A 101 0.66 -5.86 -13.13
N LEU A 102 0.49 -6.06 -14.43
CA LEU A 102 1.63 -6.15 -15.36
C LEU A 102 2.35 -4.83 -15.53
N SER A 103 1.68 -3.69 -15.33
CA SER A 103 2.31 -2.38 -15.32
C SER A 103 3.20 -2.12 -14.09
N ILE A 104 2.95 -2.84 -12.98
CA ILE A 104 3.65 -2.62 -11.70
C ILE A 104 4.73 -3.68 -11.47
N VAL A 105 4.44 -4.97 -11.76
CA VAL A 105 5.25 -6.09 -11.24
C VAL A 105 6.59 -6.27 -11.94
N GLN A 106 6.71 -5.95 -13.24
CA GLN A 106 7.91 -6.21 -14.03
C GLN A 106 8.93 -5.07 -13.95
N MET A 107 9.33 -4.71 -12.73
CA MET A 107 10.34 -3.69 -12.51
C MET A 107 11.74 -4.16 -12.92
N PRO A 108 12.59 -3.28 -13.47
CA PRO A 108 13.97 -3.61 -13.81
C PRO A 108 14.79 -3.89 -12.55
N GLY A 109 15.83 -4.74 -12.69
CA GLY A 109 16.78 -4.96 -11.61
C GLY A 109 17.39 -3.64 -11.11
N GLY A 110 17.38 -3.45 -9.78
CA GLY A 110 17.87 -2.24 -9.11
C GLY A 110 16.80 -1.26 -8.64
N ILE A 111 15.59 -1.30 -9.19
CA ILE A 111 14.46 -0.45 -8.77
C ILE A 111 13.28 -1.34 -8.36
N PRO A 112 13.21 -1.77 -7.09
CA PRO A 112 12.19 -2.71 -6.64
C PRO A 112 10.86 -2.05 -6.30
N VAL A 113 9.78 -2.73 -6.64
CA VAL A 113 8.43 -2.50 -6.08
C VAL A 113 7.90 -3.83 -5.57
N GLY A 114 7.57 -3.90 -4.30
CA GLY A 114 6.89 -5.07 -3.71
C GLY A 114 5.43 -5.08 -4.15
N THR A 115 5.10 -5.85 -5.18
CA THR A 115 3.75 -5.85 -5.77
C THR A 115 2.84 -6.84 -5.06
N LEU A 116 1.67 -6.37 -4.61
CA LEU A 116 0.68 -7.16 -3.90
C LEU A 116 -0.44 -7.64 -4.85
N ALA A 117 -1.44 -8.30 -4.29
CA ALA A 117 -2.57 -8.82 -5.04
C ALA A 117 -3.41 -7.70 -5.70
N ILE A 118 -4.15 -8.06 -6.73
CA ILE A 118 -5.09 -7.14 -7.40
C ILE A 118 -6.25 -6.79 -6.46
N GLY A 119 -6.54 -5.50 -6.31
CA GLY A 119 -7.72 -4.99 -5.63
C GLY A 119 -7.62 -4.99 -4.11
N GLU A 120 -8.74 -5.23 -3.45
CA GLU A 120 -8.89 -5.11 -2.00
C GLU A 120 -7.89 -5.95 -1.19
N PRO A 121 -7.68 -7.24 -1.49
CA PRO A 121 -6.68 -8.03 -0.77
C PRO A 121 -5.27 -7.44 -0.87
N GLY A 122 -4.93 -6.86 -2.01
CA GLY A 122 -3.64 -6.19 -2.23
C GLY A 122 -3.47 -4.97 -1.34
N ALA A 123 -4.51 -4.15 -1.19
CA ALA A 123 -4.48 -2.97 -0.32
C ALA A 123 -4.29 -3.36 1.15
N ILE A 124 -5.05 -4.35 1.64
CA ILE A 124 -4.92 -4.88 3.00
C ILE A 124 -3.50 -5.44 3.23
N ASN A 125 -3.03 -6.28 2.32
CA ASN A 125 -1.71 -6.91 2.45
C ASN A 125 -0.56 -5.89 2.34
N ALA A 126 -0.72 -4.82 1.55
CA ALA A 126 0.25 -3.74 1.50
C ALA A 126 0.39 -3.02 2.86
N ALA A 127 -0.74 -2.78 3.54
CA ALA A 127 -0.72 -2.22 4.89
C ALA A 127 -0.08 -3.16 5.91
N LEU A 128 -0.40 -4.46 5.85
CA LEU A 128 0.18 -5.45 6.75
C LEU A 128 1.70 -5.60 6.57
N ILE A 129 2.19 -5.60 5.33
CA ILE A 129 3.65 -5.69 5.09
C ILE A 129 4.35 -4.37 5.44
N ALA A 130 3.70 -3.22 5.22
CA ALA A 130 4.23 -1.92 5.69
C ALA A 130 4.35 -1.90 7.22
N ALA A 131 3.33 -2.34 7.93
CA ALA A 131 3.36 -2.48 9.39
C ALA A 131 4.44 -3.47 9.84
N ALA A 132 4.62 -4.61 9.14
CA ALA A 132 5.66 -5.58 9.44
C ALA A 132 7.07 -5.00 9.28
N VAL A 133 7.30 -4.14 8.27
CA VAL A 133 8.58 -3.42 8.12
C VAL A 133 8.84 -2.50 9.30
N LEU A 134 7.83 -1.74 9.74
CA LEU A 134 7.95 -0.86 10.90
C LEU A 134 8.16 -1.64 12.20
N ALA A 135 7.51 -2.77 12.36
CA ALA A 135 7.58 -3.65 13.53
C ALA A 135 8.97 -4.28 13.74
N LEU A 136 9.87 -4.24 12.75
CA LEU A 136 11.26 -4.67 12.94
C LEU A 136 12.02 -3.82 13.97
N SER A 137 11.50 -2.63 14.27
CA SER A 137 12.08 -1.70 15.26
C SER A 137 11.05 -1.12 16.23
N ASP A 138 9.87 -1.74 16.34
CA ASP A 138 8.75 -1.33 17.21
C ASP A 138 8.07 -2.59 17.76
N ASP A 139 8.46 -2.96 18.98
CA ASP A 139 7.97 -4.17 19.65
C ASP A 139 6.45 -4.10 19.95
N ASP A 140 5.92 -2.92 20.27
CA ASP A 140 4.49 -2.74 20.52
C ASP A 140 3.67 -2.97 19.24
N LEU A 141 4.18 -2.53 18.10
CA LEU A 141 3.57 -2.80 16.81
C LEU A 141 3.69 -4.29 16.43
N ALA A 142 4.80 -4.94 16.74
CA ALA A 142 4.97 -6.38 16.54
C ALA A 142 3.92 -7.17 17.30
N ASP A 143 3.65 -6.83 18.57
CA ASP A 143 2.61 -7.45 19.38
C ASP A 143 1.19 -7.22 18.82
N ARG A 144 0.91 -6.02 18.27
CA ARG A 144 -0.36 -5.75 17.59
C ARG A 144 -0.54 -6.57 16.30
N LEU A 145 0.54 -6.77 15.53
CA LEU A 145 0.53 -7.65 14.35
C LEU A 145 0.28 -9.11 14.72
N ASP A 146 0.94 -9.61 15.76
CA ASP A 146 0.72 -10.97 16.24
C ASP A 146 -0.73 -11.17 16.72
N SER A 147 -1.27 -10.20 17.43
CA SER A 147 -2.67 -10.18 17.84
C SER A 147 -3.64 -10.14 16.66
N TYR A 148 -3.33 -9.36 15.61
CA TYR A 148 -4.11 -9.34 14.37
C TYR A 148 -4.14 -10.73 13.71
N ARG A 149 -2.98 -11.37 13.57
CA ARG A 149 -2.87 -12.72 12.98
C ARG A 149 -3.59 -13.77 13.80
N ALA A 150 -3.49 -13.71 15.13
CA ALA A 150 -4.19 -14.62 16.03
C ALA A 150 -5.72 -14.50 15.91
N ARG A 151 -6.24 -13.28 15.84
CA ARG A 151 -7.68 -13.06 15.60
C ARG A 151 -8.13 -13.62 14.25
N GLN A 152 -7.34 -13.39 13.18
CA GLN A 152 -7.63 -13.95 11.86
C GLN A 152 -7.68 -15.48 11.90
N THR A 153 -6.71 -16.12 12.54
CA THR A 153 -6.68 -17.59 12.71
C THR A 153 -7.92 -18.08 13.46
N ALA A 154 -8.29 -17.42 14.56
CA ALA A 154 -9.45 -17.78 15.36
C ALA A 154 -10.78 -17.58 14.63
N SER A 155 -10.84 -16.70 13.64
CA SER A 155 -12.05 -16.45 12.86
C SER A 155 -12.36 -17.51 11.80
N VAL A 156 -11.39 -18.38 11.47
CA VAL A 156 -11.60 -19.44 10.48
C VAL A 156 -12.30 -20.62 11.15
N PRO A 157 -13.53 -20.97 10.73
CA PRO A 157 -14.26 -22.09 11.32
C PRO A 157 -13.63 -23.43 10.94
N LEU A 158 -13.70 -24.40 11.85
CA LEU A 158 -13.21 -25.76 11.59
C LEU A 158 -14.11 -26.51 10.58
N PHE A 159 -15.40 -26.26 10.64
CA PHE A 159 -16.38 -26.88 9.76
C PHE A 159 -17.09 -25.85 8.90
N PRO A 160 -17.43 -26.17 7.64
CA PRO A 160 -18.24 -25.29 6.81
C PRO A 160 -19.63 -25.14 7.43
N ALA A 161 -20.22 -23.95 7.28
CA ALA A 161 -21.62 -23.68 7.59
C ALA A 161 -22.35 -23.34 6.27
N ASP A 162 -23.60 -23.80 6.13
CA ASP A 162 -24.44 -23.37 5.01
C ASP A 162 -24.72 -21.87 5.19
N THR A 163 -24.40 -21.10 4.15
CA THR A 163 -24.78 -19.68 4.10
C THR A 163 -26.22 -19.61 3.66
N GLU A 164 -27.11 -19.01 4.49
CA GLU A 164 -28.48 -18.64 4.11
C GLU A 164 -28.50 -17.63 2.98
#